data_50f35393e192cfc787a23a039ff0d1a1
#
_entry.id   50f35393e192cfc787a23a039ff0d1a1
#
_cell.length_a   1.000
_cell.length_b   1.000
_cell.length_c   1.000
_cell.angle_alpha   90.00
_cell.angle_beta   90.00
_cell.angle_gamma   90.00
#
_symmetry.space_group_name_H-M   'P 1'
#
loop_
_entity.id
_entity.type
_entity.pdbx_description
1 polymer ?
#
loop_
_entity_poly.entity_id
_entity_poly.type
_entity_poly.pdbx_seq_one_letter_code
_entity_poly.pdbx_strand_id
1 'polypeptide(L)'
;MQNNMTATKKNMVASDQQEALLQRKIREVELIKEVSAQVNKTLDINLIANTMLSLMDKHFGFKHSMILILDDAKEQLSVLATYGYEEDGIGAKVKVGVGVIGMVAKRKKLMRMANMGMQKSYMQAVKKEVIKSSNEKVKEVGKLPGLQ
;
A
#
# COMPACT_ATOMS: atom_id res chain seq x y z
N MET A 1 -6.62 -5.46 -50.30
CA MET A 1 -5.44 -4.88 -49.58
C MET A 1 -5.72 -4.42 -48.14
N GLN A 2 -6.96 -4.23 -47.70
CA GLN A 2 -7.28 -3.75 -46.34
C GLN A 2 -7.16 -4.82 -45.24
N ASN A 3 -7.27 -6.10 -45.52
CA ASN A 3 -7.21 -7.18 -44.49
C ASN A 3 -5.83 -7.42 -43.89
N ASN A 4 -4.76 -7.12 -44.60
CA ASN A 4 -3.38 -7.32 -44.09
C ASN A 4 -2.96 -6.25 -43.08
N MET A 5 -3.42 -5.01 -43.20
CA MET A 5 -3.11 -3.93 -42.27
C MET A 5 -3.75 -4.12 -40.88
N THR A 6 -4.94 -4.68 -40.83
CA THR A 6 -5.66 -4.96 -39.57
C THR A 6 -5.02 -6.12 -38.78
N ALA A 7 -4.57 -7.16 -39.48
CA ALA A 7 -3.86 -8.29 -38.86
C ALA A 7 -2.50 -7.87 -38.28
N THR A 8 -1.74 -7.07 -39.03
CA THR A 8 -0.44 -6.55 -38.57
C THR A 8 -0.57 -5.64 -37.33
N LYS A 9 -1.59 -4.77 -37.31
CA LYS A 9 -1.87 -3.90 -36.17
C LYS A 9 -2.28 -4.69 -34.93
N LYS A 10 -3.09 -5.74 -35.09
CA LYS A 10 -3.51 -6.63 -33.99
C LYS A 10 -2.34 -7.43 -33.40
N ASN A 11 -1.43 -7.90 -34.26
CA ASN A 11 -0.23 -8.60 -33.82
C ASN A 11 0.77 -7.68 -33.09
N MET A 12 0.92 -6.42 -33.54
CA MET A 12 1.75 -5.43 -32.85
C MET A 12 1.20 -5.11 -31.46
N VAL A 13 -0.10 -4.86 -31.30
CA VAL A 13 -0.72 -4.59 -30.01
C VAL A 13 -0.60 -5.79 -29.06
N ALA A 14 -0.73 -7.02 -29.56
CA ALA A 14 -0.54 -8.22 -28.75
C ALA A 14 0.93 -8.38 -28.30
N SER A 15 1.89 -8.05 -29.18
CA SER A 15 3.32 -8.05 -28.84
C SER A 15 3.64 -7.03 -27.74
N ASP A 16 3.13 -5.80 -27.86
CA ASP A 16 3.35 -4.73 -26.88
C ASP A 16 2.76 -5.08 -25.51
N GLN A 17 1.59 -5.71 -25.48
CA GLN A 17 0.96 -6.19 -24.24
C GLN A 17 1.76 -7.31 -23.58
N GLN A 18 2.30 -8.23 -24.39
CA GLN A 18 3.11 -9.32 -23.90
C GLN A 18 4.45 -8.81 -23.34
N GLU A 19 5.07 -7.85 -24.00
CA GLU A 19 6.29 -7.21 -23.53
C GLU A 19 6.06 -6.44 -22.22
N ALA A 20 4.98 -5.68 -22.11
CA ALA A 20 4.60 -4.99 -20.88
C ALA A 20 4.39 -5.96 -19.70
N LEU A 21 3.75 -7.12 -19.96
CA LEU A 21 3.56 -8.16 -18.95
C LEU A 21 4.90 -8.78 -18.52
N LEU A 22 5.78 -9.05 -19.46
CA LEU A 22 7.12 -9.58 -19.19
C LEU A 22 7.94 -8.59 -18.34
N GLN A 23 7.96 -7.33 -18.70
CA GLN A 23 8.61 -6.27 -17.95
C GLN A 23 8.09 -6.15 -16.50
N ARG A 24 6.77 -6.31 -16.33
CA ARG A 24 6.17 -6.35 -15.00
C ARG A 24 6.67 -7.54 -14.19
N LYS A 25 6.74 -8.73 -14.79
CA LYS A 25 7.24 -9.94 -14.13
C LYS A 25 8.71 -9.84 -13.76
N ILE A 26 9.52 -9.26 -14.62
CA ILE A 26 10.94 -9.00 -14.33
C ILE A 26 11.07 -8.11 -13.10
N ARG A 27 10.33 -6.99 -13.03
CA ARG A 27 10.32 -6.10 -11.85
C ARG A 27 9.88 -6.80 -10.56
N GLU A 28 8.87 -7.67 -10.63
CA GLU A 28 8.43 -8.47 -9.47
C GLU A 28 9.56 -9.39 -8.96
N VAL A 29 10.26 -10.06 -9.86
CA VAL A 29 11.39 -10.95 -9.51
C VAL A 29 12.58 -10.17 -8.95
N GLU A 30 12.91 -9.03 -9.53
CA GLU A 30 13.98 -8.14 -9.04
C GLU A 30 13.69 -7.65 -7.62
N LEU A 31 12.44 -7.23 -7.35
CA LEU A 31 12.02 -6.85 -6.01
C LEU A 31 12.21 -7.99 -5.00
N ILE A 32 11.76 -9.20 -5.34
CA ILE A 32 11.91 -10.36 -4.45
C ILE A 32 13.39 -10.63 -4.15
N LYS A 33 14.26 -10.54 -5.14
CA LYS A 33 15.71 -10.73 -4.97
C LYS A 33 16.31 -9.66 -4.05
N GLU A 34 15.98 -8.38 -4.27
CA GLU A 34 16.48 -7.27 -3.46
C GLU A 34 16.01 -7.38 -2.00
N VAL A 35 14.72 -7.64 -1.77
CA VAL A 35 14.16 -7.84 -0.43
C VAL A 35 14.83 -9.02 0.27
N SER A 36 14.94 -10.16 -0.39
CA SER A 36 15.58 -11.36 0.19
C SER A 36 17.03 -11.10 0.57
N ALA A 37 17.78 -10.38 -0.26
CA ALA A 37 19.18 -10.07 0.01
C ALA A 37 19.33 -9.13 1.23
N GLN A 38 18.42 -8.19 1.44
CA GLN A 38 18.46 -7.26 2.57
C GLN A 38 17.98 -7.92 3.88
N VAL A 39 16.91 -8.69 3.83
CA VAL A 39 16.36 -9.40 5.01
C VAL A 39 17.40 -10.36 5.60
N ASN A 40 18.17 -11.03 4.77
CA ASN A 40 19.22 -11.97 5.21
C ASN A 40 20.42 -11.29 5.89
N LYS A 41 20.57 -9.95 5.77
CA LYS A 41 21.71 -9.21 6.31
C LYS A 41 21.42 -8.56 7.66
N THR A 42 20.17 -8.45 8.08
CA THR A 42 19.81 -7.72 9.28
C THR A 42 18.63 -8.36 10.01
N LEU A 43 18.69 -8.29 11.35
CA LEU A 43 17.58 -8.64 12.25
C LEU A 43 16.77 -7.40 12.68
N ASP A 44 17.16 -6.19 12.24
CA ASP A 44 16.43 -4.96 12.55
C ASP A 44 15.17 -4.84 11.68
N ILE A 45 14.03 -5.05 12.30
CA ILE A 45 12.72 -5.00 11.65
C ILE A 45 12.40 -3.62 11.06
N ASN A 46 12.90 -2.54 11.67
CA ASN A 46 12.66 -1.18 11.17
C ASN A 46 13.46 -0.95 9.88
N LEU A 47 14.71 -1.42 9.86
CA LEU A 47 15.53 -1.33 8.66
C LEU A 47 14.94 -2.15 7.51
N ILE A 48 14.44 -3.35 7.80
CA ILE A 48 13.75 -4.20 6.82
C ILE A 48 12.51 -3.48 6.27
N ALA A 49 11.66 -2.94 7.15
CA ALA A 49 10.44 -2.25 6.77
C ALA A 49 10.72 -1.02 5.90
N ASN A 50 11.66 -0.17 6.29
CA ASN A 50 12.03 1.01 5.50
C ASN A 50 12.63 0.64 4.14
N THR A 51 13.47 -0.39 4.10
CA THR A 51 14.01 -0.91 2.84
C THR A 51 12.90 -1.40 1.90
N MET A 52 11.94 -2.17 2.43
CA MET A 52 10.78 -2.63 1.64
C MET A 52 9.98 -1.47 1.05
N LEU A 53 9.68 -0.44 1.85
CA LEU A 53 8.91 0.72 1.37
C LEU A 53 9.66 1.49 0.27
N SER A 54 10.97 1.67 0.42
CA SER A 54 11.82 2.28 -0.60
C SER A 54 11.83 1.49 -1.91
N LEU A 55 11.93 0.15 -1.83
CA LEU A 55 11.88 -0.71 -3.00
C LEU A 55 10.50 -0.70 -3.69
N MET A 56 9.43 -0.57 -2.92
CA MET A 56 8.07 -0.40 -3.46
C MET A 56 7.93 0.88 -4.30
N ASP A 57 8.55 2.00 -3.87
CA ASP A 57 8.60 3.19 -4.71
C ASP A 57 9.46 2.98 -5.95
N LYS A 58 10.66 2.43 -5.79
CA LYS A 58 11.61 2.21 -6.89
C LYS A 58 11.03 1.34 -8.01
N HIS A 59 10.39 0.21 -7.67
CA HIS A 59 9.95 -0.79 -8.64
C HIS A 59 8.50 -0.63 -9.10
N PHE A 60 7.63 -0.09 -8.25
CA PHE A 60 6.20 0.04 -8.54
C PHE A 60 5.68 1.47 -8.55
N GLY A 61 6.50 2.45 -8.16
CA GLY A 61 6.13 3.86 -8.11
C GLY A 61 5.13 4.18 -7.00
N PHE A 62 5.12 3.42 -5.91
CA PHE A 62 4.25 3.67 -4.74
C PHE A 62 4.84 4.82 -3.93
N LYS A 63 4.46 6.05 -4.28
CA LYS A 63 4.97 7.28 -3.66
C LYS A 63 4.60 7.44 -2.19
N HIS A 64 3.52 6.81 -1.76
CA HIS A 64 3.03 6.86 -0.38
C HIS A 64 2.68 5.45 0.07
N SER A 65 3.39 4.95 1.08
CA SER A 65 3.18 3.61 1.58
C SER A 65 3.50 3.50 3.07
N MET A 66 2.91 2.54 3.75
CA MET A 66 3.16 2.29 5.17
C MET A 66 3.06 0.81 5.50
N ILE A 67 3.81 0.38 6.50
CA ILE A 67 3.73 -0.95 7.09
C ILE A 67 3.18 -0.83 8.50
N LEU A 68 2.16 -1.65 8.79
CA LEU A 68 1.57 -1.76 10.11
C LEU A 68 1.76 -3.18 10.63
N ILE A 69 2.02 -3.28 11.93
CA ILE A 69 2.13 -4.56 12.65
C ILE A 69 0.94 -4.71 13.58
N LEU A 70 0.36 -5.91 13.58
CA LEU A 70 -0.69 -6.30 14.50
C LEU A 70 -0.06 -6.60 15.86
N ASP A 71 -0.68 -6.12 16.95
CA ASP A 71 -0.28 -6.47 18.31
C ASP A 71 -0.58 -7.94 18.65
N ASP A 72 0.02 -8.44 19.73
CA ASP A 72 -0.14 -9.83 20.18
C ASP A 72 -1.58 -10.14 20.59
N ALA A 73 -2.31 -9.16 21.13
CA ALA A 73 -3.72 -9.27 21.46
C ALA A 73 -4.63 -9.30 20.22
N LYS A 74 -4.07 -8.99 19.02
CA LYS A 74 -4.78 -8.92 17.73
C LYS A 74 -5.91 -7.89 17.71
N GLU A 75 -5.81 -6.85 18.51
CA GLU A 75 -6.82 -5.81 18.63
C GLU A 75 -6.44 -4.51 17.92
N GLN A 76 -5.15 -4.22 17.82
CA GLN A 76 -4.64 -2.99 17.25
C GLN A 76 -3.49 -3.24 16.26
N LEU A 77 -3.43 -2.37 15.26
CA LEU A 77 -2.30 -2.24 14.34
C LEU A 77 -1.49 -1.02 14.73
N SER A 78 -0.18 -1.15 14.83
CA SER A 78 0.75 -0.04 15.04
C SER A 78 1.54 0.23 13.77
N VAL A 79 1.68 1.48 13.37
CA VAL A 79 2.51 1.88 12.22
C VAL A 79 3.98 1.67 12.57
N LEU A 80 4.63 0.78 11.83
CA LEU A 80 6.03 0.45 11.98
C LEU A 80 6.93 1.37 11.15
N ALA A 81 6.55 1.61 9.89
CA ALA A 81 7.31 2.41 8.94
C ALA A 81 6.38 3.12 7.96
N THR A 82 6.80 4.29 7.49
CA THR A 82 6.12 5.10 6.49
C THR A 82 7.08 5.58 5.42
N TYR A 83 6.58 5.83 4.21
CA TYR A 83 7.35 6.38 3.10
C TYR A 83 6.51 7.40 2.32
N GLY A 84 7.10 8.57 2.03
CA GLY A 84 6.47 9.61 1.22
C GLY A 84 5.44 10.49 1.95
N TYR A 85 5.30 10.38 3.27
CA TYR A 85 4.44 11.24 4.07
C TYR A 85 5.25 12.37 4.71
N GLU A 86 4.69 13.58 4.74
CA GLU A 86 5.32 14.77 5.34
C GLU A 86 5.42 14.65 6.87
N GLU A 87 4.42 14.04 7.50
CA GLU A 87 4.42 13.74 8.93
C GLU A 87 4.67 12.25 9.15
N ASP A 88 5.62 11.97 10.03
CA ASP A 88 5.92 10.61 10.45
C ASP A 88 4.79 10.07 11.33
N GLY A 89 4.00 9.17 10.76
CA GLY A 89 2.92 8.48 11.46
C GLY A 89 3.38 7.28 12.30
N ILE A 90 4.69 7.06 12.47
CA ILE A 90 5.24 5.92 13.21
C ILE A 90 4.67 5.88 14.64
N GLY A 91 4.25 4.70 15.07
CA GLY A 91 3.62 4.47 16.37
C GLY A 91 2.12 4.83 16.44
N ALA A 92 1.53 5.40 15.37
CA ALA A 92 0.09 5.60 15.32
C ALA A 92 -0.63 4.24 15.35
N LYS A 93 -1.78 4.18 16.03
CA LYS A 93 -2.53 2.95 16.24
C LYS A 93 -3.86 2.97 15.50
N VAL A 94 -4.23 1.83 14.93
CA VAL A 94 -5.51 1.60 14.25
C VAL A 94 -6.16 0.36 14.83
N LYS A 95 -7.39 0.49 15.33
CA LYS A 95 -8.13 -0.65 15.88
C LYS A 95 -8.58 -1.60 14.76
N VAL A 96 -8.41 -2.89 14.97
CA VAL A 96 -8.87 -3.93 14.03
C VAL A 96 -10.39 -3.83 13.85
N GLY A 97 -10.84 -3.83 12.61
CA GLY A 97 -12.27 -3.69 12.25
C GLY A 97 -12.75 -2.25 12.14
N VAL A 98 -11.93 -1.24 12.48
CA VAL A 98 -12.29 0.17 12.39
C VAL A 98 -11.59 0.84 11.22
N GLY A 99 -12.34 1.58 10.41
CA GLY A 99 -11.85 2.23 9.20
C GLY A 99 -11.44 1.23 8.11
N VAL A 100 -10.87 1.75 7.03
CA VAL A 100 -10.44 0.93 5.89
C VAL A 100 -9.33 -0.02 6.30
N ILE A 101 -8.28 0.49 6.93
CA ILE A 101 -7.10 -0.28 7.34
C ILE A 101 -7.50 -1.38 8.32
N GLY A 102 -8.28 -1.04 9.38
CA GLY A 102 -8.75 -2.01 10.35
C GLY A 102 -9.65 -3.09 9.75
N MET A 103 -10.48 -2.72 8.76
CA MET A 103 -11.33 -3.70 8.05
C MET A 103 -10.51 -4.64 7.18
N VAL A 104 -9.46 -4.16 6.51
CA VAL A 104 -8.52 -5.00 5.75
C VAL A 104 -7.86 -6.01 6.68
N ALA A 105 -7.37 -5.55 7.84
CA ALA A 105 -6.76 -6.42 8.85
C ALA A 105 -7.73 -7.49 9.36
N LYS A 106 -8.98 -7.09 9.69
CA LYS A 106 -10.02 -8.02 10.14
C LYS A 106 -10.35 -9.08 9.10
N ARG A 107 -10.48 -8.66 7.84
CA ARG A 107 -10.86 -9.55 6.73
C ARG A 107 -9.70 -10.39 6.20
N LYS A 108 -8.46 -9.97 6.45
CA LYS A 108 -7.23 -10.56 5.89
C LYS A 108 -7.29 -10.73 4.37
N LYS A 109 -7.88 -9.74 3.68
CA LYS A 109 -8.06 -9.73 2.23
C LYS A 109 -7.63 -8.40 1.65
N LEU A 110 -7.01 -8.46 0.46
CA LEU A 110 -6.69 -7.26 -0.31
C LEU A 110 -7.95 -6.44 -0.60
N MET A 111 -7.88 -5.13 -0.35
CA MET A 111 -8.91 -4.18 -0.73
C MET A 111 -8.32 -3.14 -1.67
N ARG A 112 -8.92 -2.97 -2.84
CA ARG A 112 -8.59 -1.89 -3.77
C ARG A 112 -9.70 -0.84 -3.73
N MET A 113 -9.31 0.41 -3.60
CA MET A 113 -10.25 1.52 -3.56
C MET A 113 -9.91 2.49 -4.68
N ALA A 114 -10.89 2.81 -5.51
CA ALA A 114 -10.80 3.88 -6.51
C ALA A 114 -11.62 5.09 -6.03
N ASN A 115 -11.25 6.30 -6.47
CA ASN A 115 -11.98 7.55 -6.22
C ASN A 115 -12.22 7.85 -4.72
N MET A 116 -11.16 7.81 -3.92
CA MET A 116 -11.22 8.12 -2.49
C MET A 116 -11.87 9.48 -2.17
N GLY A 117 -11.78 10.45 -3.08
CA GLY A 117 -12.42 11.77 -2.95
C GLY A 117 -13.94 11.73 -2.84
N MET A 118 -14.61 10.78 -3.49
CA MET A 118 -16.06 10.61 -3.40
C MET A 118 -16.52 9.92 -2.10
N GLN A 119 -15.61 9.31 -1.37
CA GLN A 119 -15.91 8.62 -0.11
C GLN A 119 -15.62 9.49 1.14
N LYS A 120 -15.52 10.80 0.96
CA LYS A 120 -15.26 11.75 2.06
C LYS A 120 -16.28 11.60 3.21
N SER A 121 -17.54 11.34 2.90
CA SER A 121 -18.61 11.09 3.88
C SER A 121 -18.40 9.79 4.66
N TYR A 122 -17.93 8.73 3.99
CA TYR A 122 -17.60 7.45 4.64
C TYR A 122 -16.39 7.59 5.57
N MET A 123 -15.34 8.27 5.11
CA MET A 123 -14.14 8.53 5.92
C MET A 123 -14.45 9.42 7.14
N GLN A 124 -15.35 10.39 7.00
CA GLN A 124 -15.79 11.23 8.13
C GLN A 124 -16.66 10.46 9.14
N ALA A 125 -17.50 9.55 8.69
CA ALA A 125 -18.29 8.69 9.57
C ALA A 125 -17.39 7.75 10.38
N VAL A 126 -16.40 7.13 9.72
CA VAL A 126 -15.40 6.29 10.36
C VAL A 126 -14.56 7.10 11.37
N LYS A 127 -14.16 8.32 11.03
CA LYS A 127 -13.41 9.22 11.92
C LYS A 127 -14.20 9.55 13.18
N LYS A 128 -15.53 9.77 13.09
CA LYS A 128 -16.42 10.03 14.24
C LYS A 128 -16.56 8.82 15.15
N GLU A 129 -16.61 7.60 14.62
CA GLU A 129 -16.67 6.38 15.43
C GLU A 129 -15.36 6.11 16.17
N VAL A 130 -14.19 6.33 15.51
CA VAL A 130 -12.87 6.17 16.13
C VAL A 130 -12.68 7.14 17.29
N ILE A 131 -13.08 8.40 17.12
CA ILE A 131 -12.97 9.43 18.17
C ILE A 131 -13.91 9.12 19.36
N LYS A 132 -15.08 8.54 19.12
CA LYS A 132 -16.02 8.14 20.17
C LYS A 132 -15.56 6.93 20.99
N SER A 133 -14.77 6.04 20.39
CA SER A 133 -14.30 4.80 21.03
C SER A 133 -12.95 4.90 21.74
N SER A 134 -12.20 6.00 21.56
CA SER A 134 -10.90 6.22 22.18
C SER A 134 -10.87 7.53 22.95
N ASN A 135 -10.96 7.44 24.29
CA ASN A 135 -10.61 8.53 25.21
C ASN A 135 -9.09 8.77 25.27
N GLU A 136 -8.29 8.08 24.50
CA GLU A 136 -6.84 8.29 24.35
C GLU A 136 -6.58 9.11 23.08
N LYS A 137 -5.68 10.10 23.18
CA LYS A 137 -5.15 10.89 22.06
C LYS A 137 -4.51 9.96 21.03
N VAL A 138 -5.30 9.47 20.08
CA VAL A 138 -4.80 8.76 18.91
C VAL A 138 -4.15 9.81 18.02
N LYS A 139 -2.82 9.74 17.85
CA LYS A 139 -2.10 10.51 16.84
C LYS A 139 -2.72 10.17 15.48
N GLU A 140 -3.28 11.15 14.79
CA GLU A 140 -3.87 10.91 13.46
C GLU A 140 -2.79 10.36 12.53
N VAL A 141 -3.08 9.24 11.90
CA VAL A 141 -2.29 8.79 10.74
C VAL A 141 -2.38 9.89 9.70
N GLY A 142 -1.24 10.46 9.32
CA GLY A 142 -1.11 11.68 8.53
C GLY A 142 -2.10 11.78 7.38
N LYS A 143 -2.48 13.00 7.05
CA LYS A 143 -3.40 13.31 5.94
C LYS A 143 -2.88 12.66 4.67
N LEU A 144 -3.68 11.76 4.09
CA LEU A 144 -3.36 11.21 2.78
C LEU A 144 -3.29 12.35 1.76
N PRO A 145 -2.18 12.49 1.00
CA PRO A 145 -2.06 13.53 -0.03
C PRO A 145 -3.19 13.36 -1.05
N GLY A 146 -3.84 14.45 -1.40
CA GLY A 146 -4.95 14.47 -2.37
C GLY A 146 -6.36 14.41 -1.79
N LEU A 147 -6.53 14.44 -0.47
CA LEU A 147 -7.83 14.53 0.21
C LEU A 147 -8.04 15.95 0.79
N GLN A 148 -7.89 16.97 -0.05
CA GLN A 148 -8.34 18.33 0.28
C GLN A 148 -9.80 18.54 -0.11
#